data_9d8427e01fbf87bbf53d4419f785f317
#
_entry.id   9d8427e01fbf87bbf53d4419f785f317
#
_cell.length_a   1.000
_cell.length_b   1.000
_cell.length_c   1.000
_cell.angle_alpha   90.00
_cell.angle_beta   90.00
_cell.angle_gamma   90.00
#
_symmetry.space_group_name_H-M   'P 1'
#
loop_
_entity.id
_entity.type
_entity.pdbx_description
1 polymer ?
#
loop_
_entity_poly.entity_id
_entity_poly.type
_entity_poly.pdbx_seq_one_letter_code
_entity_poly.pdbx_strand_id
1 'polypeptide(L)'
;MKVIGFNGSPRKDGNTSILIQEVFKELEKQSIATELVQLSEKEIRGCIACSQCIKNQDQRCAVEKDAANEYIGKMLGADGIILGSPVYFNDVTPEMKALIDRTGYVARANGRMFKNKAGAAVAAVRRSGAVHTLDTIHHFFLSGEMVIVGRVIGVGREKGEVQKDEEGMQLAKTLGQRMAWLLKKIHG
;
A
#
# COMPACT_ATOMS: atom_id res chain seq x y z
N MET A 1 -12.57 -10.52 7.54
CA MET A 1 -11.33 -10.15 6.83
C MET A 1 -11.31 -8.65 6.63
N LYS A 2 -10.12 -8.05 6.63
CA LYS A 2 -9.91 -6.60 6.44
C LYS A 2 -8.76 -6.33 5.48
N VAL A 3 -8.96 -5.38 4.56
CA VAL A 3 -7.91 -4.87 3.67
C VAL A 3 -7.70 -3.40 3.96
N ILE A 4 -6.43 -3.00 4.09
CA ILE A 4 -6.03 -1.61 4.26
C ILE A 4 -5.30 -1.10 3.03
N GLY A 5 -5.66 0.09 2.56
CA GLY A 5 -4.98 0.79 1.46
C GLY A 5 -4.28 2.04 1.95
N PHE A 6 -3.03 2.23 1.58
CA PHE A 6 -2.27 3.46 1.85
C PHE A 6 -2.16 4.28 0.58
N ASN A 7 -2.72 5.47 0.61
CA ASN A 7 -2.63 6.43 -0.49
C ASN A 7 -1.43 7.37 -0.27
N GLY A 8 -0.37 7.19 -1.06
CA GLY A 8 0.82 8.03 -1.06
C GLY A 8 0.66 9.36 -1.81
N SER A 9 -0.48 9.59 -2.47
CA SER A 9 -0.72 10.86 -3.15
C SER A 9 -0.95 11.99 -2.14
N PRO A 10 -0.38 13.19 -2.33
CA PRO A 10 -0.77 14.36 -1.53
C PRO A 10 -2.20 14.83 -1.81
N ARG A 11 -2.81 14.39 -2.92
CA ARG A 11 -4.20 14.71 -3.29
C ARG A 11 -5.13 13.63 -2.74
N LYS A 12 -5.94 13.96 -1.73
CA LYS A 12 -6.86 13.04 -1.05
C LYS A 12 -7.79 12.29 -2.02
N ASP A 13 -8.44 13.02 -2.94
CA ASP A 13 -9.36 12.45 -3.94
C ASP A 13 -8.71 12.41 -5.33
N GLY A 14 -7.40 12.12 -5.39
CA GLY A 14 -6.63 12.05 -6.63
C GLY A 14 -6.75 10.70 -7.32
N ASN A 15 -6.08 10.54 -8.46
CA ASN A 15 -6.12 9.34 -9.30
C ASN A 15 -5.73 8.07 -8.54
N THR A 16 -4.73 8.13 -7.66
CA THR A 16 -4.31 7.00 -6.82
C THR A 16 -5.42 6.54 -5.88
N SER A 17 -6.08 7.48 -5.20
CA SER A 17 -7.21 7.18 -4.32
C SER A 17 -8.37 6.52 -5.07
N ILE A 18 -8.71 7.05 -6.26
CA ILE A 18 -9.78 6.52 -7.11
C ILE A 18 -9.51 5.06 -7.49
N LEU A 19 -8.28 4.74 -7.88
CA LEU A 19 -7.89 3.36 -8.21
C LEU A 19 -7.99 2.42 -7.00
N ILE A 20 -7.51 2.84 -5.82
CA ILE A 20 -7.62 2.04 -4.60
C ILE A 20 -9.08 1.82 -4.23
N GLN A 21 -9.91 2.87 -4.32
CA GLN A 21 -11.34 2.75 -4.02
C GLN A 21 -12.07 1.83 -5.00
N GLU A 22 -11.66 1.78 -6.27
CA GLU A 22 -12.23 0.83 -7.23
C GLU A 22 -11.90 -0.63 -6.85
N VAL A 23 -10.69 -0.89 -6.36
CA VAL A 23 -10.33 -2.21 -5.77
C VAL A 23 -11.21 -2.49 -4.54
N PHE A 24 -11.43 -1.53 -3.67
CA PHE A 24 -12.24 -1.67 -2.46
C PHE A 24 -13.69 -2.03 -2.74
N LYS A 25 -14.30 -1.43 -3.75
CA LYS A 25 -15.69 -1.77 -4.16
C LYS A 25 -15.87 -3.27 -4.43
N GLU A 26 -14.89 -3.92 -5.06
CA GLU A 26 -14.98 -5.37 -5.32
C GLU A 26 -14.76 -6.20 -4.04
N LEU A 27 -13.91 -5.75 -3.12
CA LEU A 27 -13.71 -6.39 -1.81
C LEU A 27 -14.98 -6.29 -0.95
N GLU A 28 -15.61 -5.11 -0.91
CA GLU A 28 -16.81 -4.84 -0.13
C GLU A 28 -18.01 -5.67 -0.62
N LYS A 29 -18.15 -5.89 -1.94
CA LYS A 29 -19.13 -6.84 -2.51
C LYS A 29 -18.96 -8.26 -1.96
N GLN A 30 -17.78 -8.59 -1.46
CA GLN A 30 -17.44 -9.89 -0.90
C GLN A 30 -17.40 -9.89 0.64
N SER A 31 -17.98 -8.84 1.28
CA SER A 31 -18.03 -8.64 2.74
C SER A 31 -16.66 -8.57 3.40
N ILE A 32 -15.66 -8.07 2.67
CA ILE A 32 -14.32 -7.78 3.20
C ILE A 32 -14.28 -6.30 3.58
N ALA A 33 -14.00 -6.00 4.85
CA ALA A 33 -13.91 -4.63 5.33
C ALA A 33 -12.70 -3.92 4.70
N THR A 34 -12.87 -2.65 4.36
CA THR A 34 -11.81 -1.83 3.77
C THR A 34 -11.52 -0.56 4.59
N GLU A 35 -10.30 -0.09 4.56
CA GLU A 35 -9.89 1.17 5.18
C GLU A 35 -8.86 1.87 4.28
N LEU A 36 -9.11 3.14 3.93
CA LEU A 36 -8.15 3.98 3.20
C LEU A 36 -7.41 4.90 4.18
N VAL A 37 -6.09 4.84 4.15
CA VAL A 37 -5.21 5.73 4.91
C VAL A 37 -4.56 6.72 3.94
N GLN A 38 -4.76 7.99 4.21
CA GLN A 38 -4.17 9.10 3.46
C GLN A 38 -2.83 9.50 4.12
N LEU A 39 -1.69 9.23 3.48
CA LEU A 39 -0.39 9.50 4.09
C LEU A 39 -0.11 11.00 4.30
N SER A 40 -0.67 11.86 3.45
CA SER A 40 -0.47 13.32 3.58
C SER A 40 -1.24 13.97 4.74
N GLU A 41 -2.12 13.26 5.43
CA GLU A 41 -2.86 13.80 6.59
C GLU A 41 -2.02 13.82 7.87
N LYS A 42 -0.99 13.00 7.96
CA LYS A 42 -0.10 12.91 9.13
C LYS A 42 1.35 12.83 8.70
N GLU A 43 2.21 13.50 9.44
CA GLU A 43 3.65 13.44 9.16
C GLU A 43 4.17 11.99 9.32
N ILE A 44 4.99 11.58 8.36
CA ILE A 44 5.80 10.37 8.44
C ILE A 44 7.20 10.70 7.92
N ARG A 45 8.24 10.45 8.72
CA ARG A 45 9.65 10.68 8.35
C ARG A 45 10.32 9.40 7.90
N GLY A 46 11.36 9.54 7.10
CA GLY A 46 12.24 8.44 6.70
C GLY A 46 12.90 7.75 7.90
N CYS A 47 13.37 6.53 7.69
CA CYS A 47 14.11 5.78 8.70
C CYS A 47 15.45 6.46 9.01
N ILE A 48 15.75 6.70 10.28
CA ILE A 48 17.01 7.29 10.75
C ILE A 48 18.11 6.25 11.04
N ALA A 49 17.88 5.00 10.69
CA ALA A 49 18.82 3.89 10.86
C ALA A 49 19.32 3.68 12.31
N CYS A 50 18.54 4.04 13.33
CA CYS A 50 18.93 3.93 14.74
C CYS A 50 19.00 2.49 15.26
N SER A 51 18.53 1.51 14.51
CA SER A 51 18.51 0.06 14.82
C SER A 51 17.80 -0.32 16.12
N GLN A 52 17.01 0.58 16.73
CA GLN A 52 16.31 0.27 17.98
C GLN A 52 15.22 -0.81 17.80
N CYS A 53 14.54 -0.85 16.65
CA CYS A 53 13.56 -1.89 16.35
C CYS A 53 14.17 -3.31 16.35
N ILE A 54 15.48 -3.44 16.04
CA ILE A 54 16.21 -4.71 16.12
C ILE A 54 16.52 -5.09 17.58
N LYS A 55 16.82 -4.10 18.43
CA LYS A 55 17.14 -4.31 19.84
C LYS A 55 15.90 -4.57 20.69
N ASN A 56 14.87 -3.76 20.49
CA ASN A 56 13.66 -3.80 21.31
C ASN A 56 12.77 -4.99 20.97
N GLN A 57 12.63 -5.33 19.69
CA GLN A 57 11.74 -6.40 19.18
C GLN A 57 10.30 -6.33 19.72
N ASP A 58 9.79 -5.09 19.86
CA ASP A 58 8.48 -4.76 20.41
C ASP A 58 7.42 -4.45 19.34
N GLN A 59 7.71 -4.81 18.08
CA GLN A 59 6.87 -4.56 16.90
C GLN A 59 6.65 -3.05 16.60
N ARG A 60 7.50 -2.18 17.12
CA ARG A 60 7.37 -0.73 17.01
C ARG A 60 8.65 -0.09 16.50
N CYS A 61 8.50 1.09 15.92
CA CYS A 61 9.60 2.00 15.68
C CYS A 61 9.86 2.86 16.93
N ALA A 62 11.12 3.00 17.33
CA ALA A 62 11.49 3.84 18.48
C ALA A 62 11.27 5.35 18.24
N VAL A 63 11.08 5.79 16.99
CA VAL A 63 10.69 7.17 16.68
C VAL A 63 9.16 7.27 16.77
N GLU A 64 8.65 7.91 17.83
CA GLU A 64 7.24 7.94 18.17
C GLU A 64 6.51 9.24 17.77
N LYS A 65 7.27 10.26 17.32
CA LYS A 65 6.72 11.60 17.06
C LYS A 65 5.99 11.75 15.73
N ASP A 66 5.73 10.63 15.01
CA ASP A 66 5.04 10.61 13.72
C ASP A 66 4.07 9.42 13.61
N ALA A 67 3.41 9.30 12.47
CA ALA A 67 2.37 8.30 12.26
C ALA A 67 2.87 6.86 12.02
N ALA A 68 4.18 6.60 11.97
CA ALA A 68 4.71 5.30 11.58
C ALA A 68 4.18 4.14 12.43
N ASN A 69 4.13 4.32 13.77
CA ASN A 69 3.63 3.27 14.66
C ASN A 69 2.13 3.03 14.54
N GLU A 70 1.34 4.06 14.25
CA GLU A 70 -0.08 3.89 13.92
C GLU A 70 -0.24 3.05 12.64
N TYR A 71 0.55 3.35 11.60
CA TYR A 71 0.48 2.63 10.33
C TYR A 71 0.95 1.17 10.47
N ILE A 72 1.98 0.90 11.26
CA ILE A 72 2.41 -0.46 11.61
C ILE A 72 1.26 -1.23 12.27
N GLY A 73 0.60 -0.64 13.26
CA GLY A 73 -0.54 -1.27 13.93
C GLY A 73 -1.70 -1.57 12.98
N LYS A 74 -2.01 -0.64 12.07
CA LYS A 74 -3.03 -0.83 11.03
C LYS A 74 -2.66 -1.96 10.06
N MET A 75 -1.40 -2.04 9.61
CA MET A 75 -0.92 -3.13 8.75
C MET A 75 -0.97 -4.49 9.45
N LEU A 76 -0.65 -4.54 10.75
CA LEU A 76 -0.74 -5.77 11.55
C LEU A 76 -2.17 -6.30 11.65
N GLY A 77 -3.13 -5.41 11.88
CA GLY A 77 -4.55 -5.76 12.01
C GLY A 77 -5.27 -6.05 10.69
N ALA A 78 -4.59 -5.98 9.54
CA ALA A 78 -5.18 -6.25 8.23
C ALA A 78 -4.72 -7.61 7.67
N ASP A 79 -5.59 -8.28 6.91
CA ASP A 79 -5.28 -9.52 6.18
C ASP A 79 -4.66 -9.22 4.81
N GLY A 80 -4.94 -8.04 4.27
CA GLY A 80 -4.37 -7.56 3.01
C GLY A 80 -3.96 -6.09 3.06
N ILE A 81 -2.90 -5.75 2.31
CA ILE A 81 -2.31 -4.40 2.26
C ILE A 81 -2.21 -3.96 0.81
N ILE A 82 -2.78 -2.79 0.50
CA ILE A 82 -2.63 -2.13 -0.79
C ILE A 82 -1.74 -0.90 -0.59
N LEU A 83 -0.65 -0.80 -1.34
CA LEU A 83 0.17 0.40 -1.40
C LEU A 83 -0.04 1.09 -2.75
N GLY A 84 -0.50 2.34 -2.70
CA GLY A 84 -0.75 3.14 -3.89
C GLY A 84 0.01 4.45 -3.90
N SER A 85 0.71 4.74 -5.00
CA SER A 85 1.46 5.97 -5.19
C SER A 85 1.22 6.59 -6.56
N PRO A 86 1.15 7.92 -6.68
CA PRO A 86 1.41 8.54 -7.97
C PRO A 86 2.89 8.38 -8.31
N VAL A 87 3.21 8.46 -9.60
CA VAL A 87 4.60 8.45 -10.04
C VAL A 87 5.20 9.84 -9.84
N TYR A 88 6.17 9.95 -8.93
CA TYR A 88 6.94 11.17 -8.69
C TYR A 88 8.40 10.94 -9.07
N PHE A 89 8.89 11.65 -10.09
CA PHE A 89 10.25 11.46 -10.63
C PHE A 89 10.62 10.00 -10.86
N ASN A 90 9.71 9.26 -11.53
CA ASN A 90 9.81 7.83 -11.86
C ASN A 90 9.73 6.85 -10.69
N ASP A 91 9.39 7.27 -9.47
CA ASP A 91 9.27 6.40 -8.31
C ASP A 91 8.06 6.78 -7.44
N VAL A 92 7.93 6.16 -6.27
CA VAL A 92 6.94 6.47 -5.25
C VAL A 92 7.15 7.86 -4.65
N THR A 93 6.12 8.39 -4.00
CA THR A 93 6.24 9.64 -3.22
C THR A 93 7.16 9.46 -1.99
N PRO A 94 7.75 10.56 -1.47
CA PRO A 94 8.57 10.50 -0.25
C PRO A 94 7.86 9.88 0.94
N GLU A 95 6.56 10.18 1.13
CA GLU A 95 5.74 9.64 2.21
C GLU A 95 5.55 8.13 2.07
N MET A 96 5.32 7.64 0.84
CA MET A 96 5.23 6.21 0.57
C MET A 96 6.58 5.52 0.82
N LYS A 97 7.69 6.13 0.42
CA LYS A 97 9.02 5.59 0.69
C LYS A 97 9.34 5.55 2.19
N ALA A 98 8.98 6.60 2.91
CA ALA A 98 9.13 6.65 4.37
C ALA A 98 8.30 5.54 5.05
N LEU A 99 7.06 5.31 4.60
CA LEU A 99 6.23 4.21 5.07
C LEU A 99 6.93 2.85 4.82
N ILE A 100 7.36 2.59 3.59
CA ILE A 100 8.05 1.35 3.20
C ILE A 100 9.27 1.10 4.08
N ASP A 101 10.14 2.10 4.23
CA ASP A 101 11.38 1.95 5.00
C ASP A 101 11.10 1.69 6.48
N ARG A 102 10.21 2.48 7.08
CA ARG A 102 9.90 2.40 8.51
C ARG A 102 9.18 1.09 8.86
N THR A 103 8.13 0.75 8.13
CA THR A 103 7.35 -0.46 8.41
C THR A 103 8.12 -1.73 8.01
N GLY A 104 8.88 -1.69 6.93
CA GLY A 104 9.70 -2.80 6.46
C GLY A 104 10.84 -3.16 7.43
N TYR A 105 11.57 -2.17 7.96
CA TYR A 105 12.60 -2.42 8.97
C TYR A 105 12.02 -3.00 10.25
N VAL A 106 10.93 -2.43 10.76
CA VAL A 106 10.27 -2.96 11.96
C VAL A 106 9.74 -4.37 11.72
N ALA A 107 9.06 -4.61 10.61
CA ALA A 107 8.52 -5.93 10.29
C ALA A 107 9.62 -6.99 10.19
N ARG A 108 10.71 -6.69 9.50
CA ARG A 108 11.86 -7.60 9.37
C ARG A 108 12.53 -7.90 10.71
N ALA A 109 12.71 -6.89 11.56
CA ALA A 109 13.33 -7.03 12.88
C ALA A 109 12.48 -7.86 13.85
N ASN A 110 11.16 -7.97 13.61
CA ASN A 110 10.19 -8.62 14.49
C ASN A 110 9.57 -9.89 13.85
N GLY A 111 10.39 -10.69 13.17
CA GLY A 111 9.94 -11.99 12.65
C GLY A 111 9.09 -11.91 11.38
N ARG A 112 9.28 -10.84 10.57
CA ARG A 112 8.52 -10.65 9.31
C ARG A 112 7.01 -10.58 9.53
N MET A 113 6.60 -9.57 10.29
CA MET A 113 5.23 -9.37 10.79
C MET A 113 4.14 -9.40 9.72
N PHE A 114 4.50 -9.19 8.44
CA PHE A 114 3.54 -9.16 7.33
C PHE A 114 3.55 -10.45 6.48
N LYS A 115 4.31 -11.46 6.91
CA LYS A 115 4.40 -12.76 6.22
C LYS A 115 3.01 -13.34 5.94
N ASN A 116 2.83 -13.86 4.72
CA ASN A 116 1.60 -14.47 4.20
C ASN A 116 0.40 -13.52 4.04
N LYS A 117 0.49 -12.22 4.40
CA LYS A 117 -0.58 -11.27 4.08
C LYS A 117 -0.65 -11.03 2.57
N ALA A 118 -1.84 -10.76 2.06
CA ALA A 118 -2.03 -10.37 0.65
C ALA A 118 -1.49 -8.96 0.40
N GLY A 119 -0.70 -8.77 -0.66
CA GLY A 119 -0.15 -7.49 -1.06
C GLY A 119 -0.58 -7.09 -2.47
N ALA A 120 -0.95 -5.82 -2.70
CA ALA A 120 -1.26 -5.31 -4.02
C ALA A 120 -0.70 -3.89 -4.22
N ALA A 121 -0.20 -3.60 -5.43
CA ALA A 121 0.41 -2.33 -5.79
C ALA A 121 -0.46 -1.53 -6.76
N VAL A 122 -0.57 -0.22 -6.53
CA VAL A 122 -1.32 0.71 -7.39
C VAL A 122 -0.43 1.89 -7.77
N ALA A 123 -0.25 2.15 -9.06
CA ALA A 123 0.46 3.31 -9.57
C ALA A 123 -0.46 4.19 -10.42
N ALA A 124 -0.59 5.46 -10.05
CA ALA A 124 -1.23 6.47 -10.90
C ALA A 124 -0.15 7.22 -11.68
N VAL A 125 -0.20 7.21 -13.00
CA VAL A 125 0.85 7.74 -13.86
C VAL A 125 0.30 8.70 -14.92
N ARG A 126 1.07 9.73 -15.24
CA ARG A 126 0.76 10.59 -16.39
C ARG A 126 1.20 9.94 -17.71
N ARG A 127 2.41 9.36 -17.76
CA ARG A 127 3.02 8.84 -19.00
C ARG A 127 4.03 7.71 -18.80
N SER A 128 4.97 7.87 -17.86
CA SER A 128 6.11 6.93 -17.69
C SER A 128 6.47 6.79 -16.20
N GLY A 129 7.31 5.79 -15.87
CA GLY A 129 7.80 5.54 -14.52
C GLY A 129 6.95 4.58 -13.68
N ALA A 130 5.78 4.16 -14.15
CA ALA A 130 4.90 3.28 -13.38
C ALA A 130 5.55 1.95 -13.00
N VAL A 131 6.32 1.34 -13.90
CA VAL A 131 6.98 0.04 -13.65
C VAL A 131 7.95 0.15 -12.47
N HIS A 132 8.82 1.16 -12.48
CA HIS A 132 9.77 1.36 -11.39
C HIS A 132 9.08 1.67 -10.05
N THR A 133 8.02 2.51 -10.07
CA THR A 133 7.19 2.78 -8.89
C THR A 133 6.58 1.48 -8.31
N LEU A 134 6.08 0.60 -9.19
CA LEU A 134 5.54 -0.69 -8.76
C LEU A 134 6.63 -1.62 -8.23
N ASP A 135 7.83 -1.61 -8.82
CA ASP A 135 8.94 -2.44 -8.36
C ASP A 135 9.38 -2.06 -6.95
N THR A 136 9.44 -0.75 -6.63
CA THR A 136 9.71 -0.28 -5.27
C THR A 136 8.68 -0.87 -4.27
N ILE A 137 7.40 -0.88 -4.61
CA ILE A 137 6.34 -1.45 -3.77
C ILE A 137 6.46 -2.98 -3.71
N HIS A 138 6.69 -3.65 -4.83
CA HIS A 138 6.81 -5.11 -4.88
C HIS A 138 7.99 -5.62 -4.05
N HIS A 139 9.13 -4.91 -4.05
CA HIS A 139 10.27 -5.27 -3.20
C HIS A 139 9.93 -5.21 -1.71
N PHE A 140 9.07 -4.29 -1.27
CA PHE A 140 8.55 -4.29 0.10
C PHE A 140 7.76 -5.56 0.40
N PHE A 141 6.84 -5.95 -0.48
CA PHE A 141 6.04 -7.18 -0.31
C PHE A 141 6.90 -8.44 -0.31
N LEU A 142 7.83 -8.54 -1.26
CA LEU A 142 8.77 -9.68 -1.35
C LEU A 142 9.65 -9.79 -0.10
N SER A 143 10.20 -8.67 0.37
CA SER A 143 11.01 -8.64 1.59
C SER A 143 10.21 -8.99 2.85
N GLY A 144 8.91 -8.71 2.84
CA GLY A 144 7.95 -9.06 3.90
C GLY A 144 7.41 -10.49 3.80
N GLU A 145 7.82 -11.29 2.81
CA GLU A 145 7.26 -12.62 2.50
C GLU A 145 5.74 -12.60 2.33
N MET A 146 5.22 -11.52 1.75
CA MET A 146 3.81 -11.36 1.45
C MET A 146 3.44 -12.04 0.13
N VAL A 147 2.17 -12.38 -0.05
CA VAL A 147 1.65 -12.93 -1.31
C VAL A 147 1.23 -11.78 -2.22
N ILE A 148 1.96 -11.55 -3.31
CA ILE A 148 1.62 -10.51 -4.28
C ILE A 148 0.44 -10.96 -5.13
N VAL A 149 -0.70 -10.28 -4.96
CA VAL A 149 -1.94 -10.57 -5.71
C VAL A 149 -1.87 -10.04 -7.13
N GLY A 150 -1.32 -8.85 -7.29
CA GLY A 150 -1.20 -8.18 -8.56
C GLY A 150 -0.94 -6.68 -8.43
N ARG A 151 -1.12 -6.00 -9.55
CA ARG A 151 -0.86 -4.56 -9.67
C ARG A 151 -1.90 -3.87 -10.55
N VAL A 152 -2.01 -2.54 -10.38
CA VAL A 152 -2.77 -1.65 -11.26
C VAL A 152 -1.87 -0.50 -11.70
N ILE A 153 -1.93 -0.16 -12.97
CA ILE A 153 -1.45 1.10 -13.53
C ILE A 153 -2.68 1.83 -14.05
N GLY A 154 -2.90 3.06 -13.58
CA GLY A 154 -3.94 3.92 -14.13
C GLY A 154 -3.34 5.21 -14.68
N VAL A 155 -3.75 5.60 -15.90
CA VAL A 155 -3.24 6.76 -16.60
C VAL A 155 -4.15 7.96 -16.40
N GLY A 156 -3.57 9.06 -15.94
CA GLY A 156 -4.30 10.33 -15.78
C GLY A 156 -3.37 11.42 -15.25
N ARG A 157 -3.46 12.61 -15.81
CA ARG A 157 -2.69 13.79 -15.42
C ARG A 157 -3.41 14.62 -14.37
N GLU A 158 -4.63 15.00 -14.69
CA GLU A 158 -5.44 15.85 -13.82
C GLU A 158 -6.19 15.01 -12.78
N LYS A 159 -6.64 15.65 -11.71
CA LYS A 159 -7.43 15.00 -10.65
C LYS A 159 -8.71 14.37 -11.25
N GLY A 160 -8.92 13.10 -11.01
CA GLY A 160 -10.07 12.34 -11.49
C GLY A 160 -9.96 11.81 -12.92
N GLU A 161 -8.94 12.22 -13.67
CA GLU A 161 -8.81 11.84 -15.08
C GLU A 161 -8.63 10.34 -15.30
N VAL A 162 -8.08 9.62 -14.32
CA VAL A 162 -7.95 8.16 -14.35
C VAL A 162 -9.28 7.42 -14.55
N GLN A 163 -10.40 8.05 -14.22
CA GLN A 163 -11.74 7.47 -14.49
C GLN A 163 -12.04 7.31 -15.98
N LYS A 164 -11.32 8.00 -16.85
CA LYS A 164 -11.40 7.87 -18.32
C LYS A 164 -10.49 6.77 -18.87
N ASP A 165 -9.59 6.25 -18.06
CA ASP A 165 -8.72 5.11 -18.38
C ASP A 165 -9.49 3.81 -18.12
N GLU A 166 -10.24 3.37 -19.13
CA GLU A 166 -11.08 2.17 -19.05
C GLU A 166 -10.27 0.91 -18.70
N GLU A 167 -9.06 0.77 -19.25
CA GLU A 167 -8.17 -0.36 -18.96
C GLU A 167 -7.69 -0.34 -17.51
N GLY A 168 -7.19 0.80 -17.03
CA GLY A 168 -6.75 0.96 -15.64
C GLY A 168 -7.87 0.72 -14.64
N MET A 169 -9.07 1.23 -14.91
CA MET A 169 -10.24 1.00 -14.06
C MET A 169 -10.68 -0.47 -14.07
N GLN A 170 -10.63 -1.15 -15.25
CA GLN A 170 -10.94 -2.57 -15.32
C GLN A 170 -9.91 -3.44 -14.62
N LEU A 171 -8.62 -3.08 -14.69
CA LEU A 171 -7.56 -3.75 -13.94
C LEU A 171 -7.75 -3.59 -12.43
N ALA A 172 -8.20 -2.43 -11.96
CA ALA A 172 -8.51 -2.21 -10.54
C ALA A 172 -9.65 -3.12 -10.05
N LYS A 173 -10.72 -3.25 -10.82
CA LYS A 173 -11.81 -4.21 -10.52
C LYS A 173 -11.28 -5.64 -10.47
N THR A 174 -10.56 -6.06 -11.49
CA THR A 174 -9.98 -7.41 -11.56
C THR A 174 -9.06 -7.70 -10.37
N LEU A 175 -8.24 -6.73 -9.96
CA LEU A 175 -7.38 -6.86 -8.78
C LEU A 175 -8.19 -7.07 -7.50
N GLY A 176 -9.28 -6.32 -7.31
CA GLY A 176 -10.18 -6.47 -6.15
C GLY A 176 -10.80 -7.87 -6.09
N GLN A 177 -11.28 -8.37 -7.22
CA GLN A 177 -11.86 -9.73 -7.32
C GLN A 177 -10.83 -10.82 -7.00
N ARG A 178 -9.61 -10.70 -7.53
CA ARG A 178 -8.51 -11.64 -7.26
C ARG A 178 -8.09 -11.61 -5.79
N MET A 179 -7.99 -10.42 -5.21
CA MET A 179 -7.64 -10.25 -3.80
C MET A 179 -8.71 -10.86 -2.89
N ALA A 180 -9.99 -10.65 -3.18
CA ALA A 180 -11.08 -11.27 -2.47
C ALA A 180 -11.04 -12.81 -2.56
N TRP A 181 -10.80 -13.34 -3.76
CA TRP A 181 -10.63 -14.78 -3.96
C TRP A 181 -9.49 -15.36 -3.13
N LEU A 182 -8.30 -14.72 -3.17
CA LEU A 182 -7.13 -15.17 -2.42
C LEU A 182 -7.39 -15.14 -0.91
N LEU A 183 -7.93 -14.04 -0.39
CA LEU A 183 -8.22 -13.90 1.04
C LEU A 183 -9.20 -14.97 1.53
N LYS A 184 -10.23 -15.28 0.76
CA LYS A 184 -11.16 -16.38 1.07
C LYS A 184 -10.49 -17.75 1.05
N LYS A 185 -9.44 -17.95 0.23
CA LYS A 185 -8.68 -19.21 0.19
C LYS A 185 -7.71 -19.37 1.35
N ILE A 186 -7.21 -18.26 1.89
CA ILE A 186 -6.26 -18.26 3.02
C ILE A 186 -6.99 -18.36 4.37
N HIS A 187 -8.19 -17.76 4.49
CA HIS A 187 -8.90 -17.62 5.76
C HIS A 187 -10.25 -18.36 5.81
N GLY A 188 -10.62 -19.06 4.74
CA GLY A 188 -11.90 -19.80 4.60
C GLY A 188 -11.82 -21.28 4.86
#